data_f57fb2ac61a53f5a186132da9a33506b
#
_entry.id   f57fb2ac61a53f5a186132da9a33506b
#
_cell.length_a   1.000
_cell.length_b   1.000
_cell.length_c   1.000
_cell.angle_alpha   90.00
_cell.angle_beta   90.00
_cell.angle_gamma   90.00
#
_symmetry.space_group_name_H-M   'P 1'
#
loop_
_entity.id
_entity.type
_entity.pdbx_description
1 polymer ?
#
loop_
_entity_poly.entity_id
_entity_poly.type
_entity_poly.pdbx_seq_one_letter_code
_entity_poly.pdbx_strand_id
1 'polypeptide(L)'
;MNTLEKQNEEHPDFQSLIKLIDDENEYIYENVKDKFLSYGKDSMHFLKDYFDSDNPSVAERSKEIYDIINFNFLDKKLRDLSYKENFLEEAAFTIASHEYPELDYDNYKMILDKMAIDLKEQIEAKYADFVTVYDKVKMLNNYFFYEKVFKGNTRDFYEADNSYLNRVIDRRTGNPISLSLVYLLIAGRIGIKFSGINIPNHFIIKYKDDIDEFFIDVFNFGVIISKYEALNFFKQFGIYEKDFDNIPFLQNAEEKDVVFRIFANLINVYENEPNDKKVEQLKKLQSYFG
;
A
#
# COMPACT_ATOMS: atom_id res chain seq x y z
N MET A 1 12.19 -26.02 39.70
CA MET A 1 13.32 -26.69 39.01
C MET A 1 12.84 -26.97 37.59
N ASN A 2 13.61 -26.56 36.61
CA ASN A 2 13.42 -26.70 35.17
C ASN A 2 12.44 -25.75 34.49
N THR A 3 12.94 -24.55 34.26
CA THR A 3 12.52 -23.64 33.21
C THR A 3 13.77 -22.95 32.66
N LEU A 4 14.67 -23.65 32.01
CA LEU A 4 15.87 -23.11 31.34
C LEU A 4 16.41 -24.16 30.34
N GLU A 5 15.57 -24.57 29.38
CA GLU A 5 16.03 -25.13 28.10
C GLU A 5 15.25 -24.44 26.99
N LYS A 6 15.43 -23.12 26.89
CA LYS A 6 15.20 -22.45 25.62
C LYS A 6 16.43 -22.72 24.76
N GLN A 7 16.19 -23.45 23.70
CA GLN A 7 17.03 -23.77 22.56
C GLN A 7 18.06 -22.66 22.30
N ASN A 8 19.35 -23.06 22.36
CA ASN A 8 20.40 -22.36 21.62
C ASN A 8 20.09 -22.57 20.13
N GLU A 9 19.23 -21.75 19.57
CA GLU A 9 19.27 -21.47 18.14
C GLU A 9 20.64 -20.81 17.93
N GLU A 10 21.56 -21.51 17.27
CA GLU A 10 22.83 -20.97 16.82
C GLU A 10 22.51 -19.73 16.01
N HIS A 11 22.70 -18.55 16.60
CA HIS A 11 22.63 -17.29 15.86
C HIS A 11 23.62 -17.40 14.71
N PRO A 12 23.18 -17.23 13.45
CA PRO A 12 24.05 -17.32 12.30
C PRO A 12 25.27 -16.44 12.51
N ASP A 13 26.46 -16.96 12.21
CA ASP A 13 27.71 -16.18 12.35
C ASP A 13 27.84 -15.16 11.23
N PHE A 14 26.96 -14.15 11.23
CA PHE A 14 26.98 -13.04 10.27
C PHE A 14 28.33 -12.29 10.30
N GLN A 15 29.02 -12.25 11.45
CA GLN A 15 30.31 -11.60 11.60
C GLN A 15 31.43 -12.33 10.83
N SER A 16 31.35 -13.62 10.68
CA SER A 16 32.29 -14.37 9.84
C SER A 16 31.97 -14.20 8.35
N LEU A 17 30.68 -14.18 8.01
CA LEU A 17 30.26 -13.99 6.61
C LEU A 17 30.62 -12.61 6.05
N ILE A 18 30.44 -11.55 6.83
CA ILE A 18 30.69 -10.18 6.38
C ILE A 18 32.18 -9.95 6.09
N LYS A 19 33.10 -10.64 6.77
CA LYS A 19 34.55 -10.56 6.53
C LYS A 19 34.98 -11.15 5.19
N LEU A 20 34.11 -11.93 4.58
CA LEU A 20 34.34 -12.59 3.28
C LEU A 20 33.52 -11.95 2.15
N ILE A 21 32.71 -10.93 2.45
CA ILE A 21 31.81 -10.33 1.48
C ILE A 21 32.57 -9.58 0.37
N ASP A 22 33.76 -9.05 0.66
CA ASP A 22 34.61 -8.31 -0.28
C ASP A 22 35.74 -9.16 -0.89
N ASP A 23 35.71 -10.50 -0.71
CA ASP A 23 36.68 -11.40 -1.28
C ASP A 23 36.78 -11.23 -2.81
N GLU A 24 38.00 -11.16 -3.34
CA GLU A 24 38.25 -11.03 -4.78
C GLU A 24 37.83 -12.29 -5.56
N ASN A 25 37.75 -13.44 -4.87
CA ASN A 25 37.32 -14.68 -5.46
C ASN A 25 35.80 -14.72 -5.54
N GLU A 26 35.28 -14.59 -6.76
CA GLU A 26 33.82 -14.57 -7.02
C GLU A 26 33.11 -15.80 -6.47
N TYR A 27 33.76 -16.97 -6.45
CA TYR A 27 33.17 -18.18 -5.87
C TYR A 27 32.95 -18.04 -4.35
N ILE A 28 33.86 -17.37 -3.64
CA ILE A 28 33.71 -17.11 -2.20
C ILE A 28 32.56 -16.12 -1.98
N TYR A 29 32.54 -15.03 -2.76
CA TYR A 29 31.46 -14.04 -2.68
C TYR A 29 30.07 -14.67 -2.92
N GLU A 30 29.91 -15.45 -4.00
CA GLU A 30 28.61 -16.09 -4.30
C GLU A 30 28.18 -17.03 -3.17
N ASN A 31 29.08 -17.80 -2.54
CA ASN A 31 28.73 -18.63 -1.39
C ASN A 31 28.29 -17.81 -0.17
N VAL A 32 28.95 -16.67 0.09
CA VAL A 32 28.58 -15.73 1.17
C VAL A 32 27.20 -15.15 0.88
N LYS A 33 26.94 -14.69 -0.34
CA LYS A 33 25.66 -14.17 -0.81
C LYS A 33 24.57 -15.20 -0.65
N ASP A 34 24.75 -16.43 -1.16
CA ASP A 34 23.78 -17.52 -1.02
C ASP A 34 23.47 -17.82 0.45
N LYS A 35 24.47 -17.74 1.31
CA LYS A 35 24.28 -17.93 2.75
C LYS A 35 23.41 -16.84 3.37
N PHE A 36 23.67 -15.55 3.08
CA PHE A 36 22.79 -14.46 3.49
C PHE A 36 21.37 -14.59 2.93
N LEU A 37 21.23 -14.94 1.65
CA LEU A 37 19.93 -15.19 1.03
C LEU A 37 19.17 -16.31 1.73
N SER A 38 19.84 -17.35 2.22
CA SER A 38 19.22 -18.46 2.94
C SER A 38 18.66 -18.06 4.30
N TYR A 39 19.25 -17.05 4.96
CA TYR A 39 18.75 -16.48 6.21
C TYR A 39 17.59 -15.48 5.96
N GLY A 40 17.46 -14.97 4.75
CA GLY A 40 16.38 -14.06 4.40
C GLY A 40 16.33 -12.81 5.29
N LYS A 41 15.13 -12.44 5.72
CA LYS A 41 14.91 -11.19 6.48
C LYS A 41 15.70 -11.09 7.78
N ASP A 42 16.06 -12.19 8.40
CA ASP A 42 16.81 -12.19 9.67
C ASP A 42 18.21 -11.58 9.51
N SER A 43 18.77 -11.64 8.29
CA SER A 43 20.08 -11.04 7.97
C SER A 43 20.00 -9.56 7.54
N MET A 44 18.82 -9.03 7.23
CA MET A 44 18.69 -7.69 6.64
C MET A 44 19.17 -6.57 7.58
N HIS A 45 18.79 -6.64 8.86
CA HIS A 45 19.22 -5.63 9.84
C HIS A 45 20.74 -5.59 9.97
N PHE A 46 21.37 -6.76 10.01
CA PHE A 46 22.83 -6.87 10.07
C PHE A 46 23.52 -6.33 8.82
N LEU A 47 23.03 -6.66 7.63
CA LEU A 47 23.58 -6.13 6.36
C LEU A 47 23.50 -4.62 6.27
N LYS A 48 22.41 -4.04 6.82
CA LYS A 48 22.20 -2.59 6.81
C LYS A 48 23.29 -1.83 7.58
N ASP A 49 23.82 -2.39 8.65
CA ASP A 49 24.89 -1.77 9.44
C ASP A 49 26.17 -1.53 8.63
N TYR A 50 26.29 -2.18 7.46
CA TYR A 50 27.45 -2.07 6.56
C TYR A 50 27.20 -1.21 5.32
N PHE A 51 26.06 -0.55 5.20
CA PHE A 51 25.73 0.31 4.04
C PHE A 51 26.65 1.52 3.91
N ASP A 52 27.20 1.99 5.01
CA ASP A 52 28.10 3.11 5.10
C ASP A 52 29.52 2.66 5.52
N SER A 53 29.89 1.42 5.18
CA SER A 53 31.24 0.89 5.42
C SER A 53 32.30 1.72 4.71
N ASP A 54 33.45 1.95 5.38
CA ASP A 54 34.63 2.58 4.77
C ASP A 54 35.17 1.78 3.58
N ASN A 55 34.86 0.48 3.49
CA ASN A 55 35.17 -0.34 2.33
C ASN A 55 33.99 -0.29 1.33
N PRO A 56 34.19 0.35 0.14
CA PRO A 56 33.14 0.50 -0.85
C PRO A 56 32.55 -0.84 -1.34
N SER A 57 33.40 -1.87 -1.47
CA SER A 57 32.94 -3.21 -1.90
C SER A 57 32.03 -3.86 -0.87
N VAL A 58 32.35 -3.73 0.42
CA VAL A 58 31.48 -4.21 1.51
C VAL A 58 30.15 -3.47 1.48
N ALA A 59 30.18 -2.14 1.35
CA ALA A 59 28.96 -1.32 1.32
C ALA A 59 28.06 -1.68 0.12
N GLU A 60 28.63 -1.82 -1.08
CA GLU A 60 27.89 -2.13 -2.31
C GLU A 60 27.29 -3.54 -2.26
N ARG A 61 28.10 -4.55 -1.93
CA ARG A 61 27.66 -5.94 -1.87
C ARG A 61 26.64 -6.17 -0.75
N SER A 62 26.75 -5.48 0.38
CA SER A 62 25.75 -5.52 1.45
C SER A 62 24.41 -4.95 0.99
N LYS A 63 24.39 -3.84 0.28
CA LYS A 63 23.19 -3.25 -0.33
C LYS A 63 22.58 -4.18 -1.37
N GLU A 64 23.40 -4.76 -2.25
CA GLU A 64 22.95 -5.70 -3.27
C GLU A 64 22.21 -6.91 -2.65
N ILE A 65 22.85 -7.56 -1.66
CA ILE A 65 22.27 -8.73 -0.99
C ILE A 65 20.98 -8.35 -0.26
N TYR A 66 20.97 -7.22 0.45
CA TYR A 66 19.80 -6.69 1.13
C TYR A 66 18.62 -6.50 0.17
N ASP A 67 18.85 -5.85 -0.98
CA ASP A 67 17.83 -5.61 -2.00
C ASP A 67 17.27 -6.92 -2.59
N ILE A 68 18.13 -7.92 -2.82
CA ILE A 68 17.70 -9.22 -3.30
C ILE A 68 16.81 -9.92 -2.26
N ILE A 69 17.21 -9.89 -0.99
CA ILE A 69 16.43 -10.50 0.10
C ILE A 69 15.06 -9.82 0.20
N ASN A 70 15.03 -8.48 0.19
CA ASN A 70 13.78 -7.74 0.26
C ASN A 70 12.86 -8.09 -0.91
N PHE A 71 13.40 -8.07 -2.13
CA PHE A 71 12.63 -8.40 -3.33
C PHE A 71 12.08 -9.85 -3.29
N ASN A 72 12.90 -10.82 -2.91
CA ASN A 72 12.47 -12.22 -2.80
C ASN A 72 11.34 -12.40 -1.77
N PHE A 73 11.42 -11.69 -0.66
CA PHE A 73 10.35 -11.67 0.34
C PHE A 73 9.06 -11.08 -0.24
N LEU A 74 9.13 -9.94 -0.93
CA LEU A 74 7.97 -9.28 -1.53
C LEU A 74 7.34 -10.13 -2.63
N ASP A 75 8.17 -10.72 -3.49
CA ASP A 75 7.75 -11.61 -4.56
C ASP A 75 6.92 -12.78 -4.04
N LYS A 76 7.43 -13.47 -3.02
CA LYS A 76 6.72 -14.56 -2.37
C LYS A 76 5.43 -14.07 -1.70
N LYS A 77 5.52 -13.01 -0.90
CA LYS A 77 4.39 -12.50 -0.11
C LYS A 77 3.24 -12.01 -0.98
N LEU A 78 3.51 -11.23 -2.03
CA LEU A 78 2.49 -10.70 -2.93
C LEU A 78 1.87 -11.82 -3.78
N ARG A 79 2.67 -12.78 -4.23
CA ARG A 79 2.15 -13.98 -4.90
C ARG A 79 1.18 -14.74 -4.00
N ASP A 80 1.55 -15.00 -2.74
CA ASP A 80 0.70 -15.71 -1.79
C ASP A 80 -0.59 -14.92 -1.48
N LEU A 81 -0.51 -13.59 -1.40
CA LEU A 81 -1.66 -12.71 -1.19
C LEU A 81 -2.64 -12.73 -2.36
N SER A 82 -2.17 -12.87 -3.60
CA SER A 82 -3.03 -12.87 -4.80
C SER A 82 -4.03 -14.03 -4.85
N TYR A 83 -3.87 -15.03 -3.99
CA TYR A 83 -4.77 -16.19 -3.85
C TYR A 83 -5.70 -16.10 -2.62
N LYS A 84 -5.59 -15.04 -1.81
CA LYS A 84 -6.41 -14.86 -0.61
C LYS A 84 -7.62 -13.96 -0.90
N GLU A 85 -8.49 -13.85 0.07
CA GLU A 85 -9.54 -12.84 0.15
C GLU A 85 -9.20 -11.81 1.22
N ASN A 86 -9.73 -10.60 1.12
CA ASN A 86 -9.51 -9.52 2.07
C ASN A 86 -8.02 -9.18 2.27
N PHE A 87 -7.27 -9.16 1.18
CA PHE A 87 -5.82 -8.96 1.20
C PHE A 87 -5.38 -7.52 0.94
N LEU A 88 -6.29 -6.63 0.56
CA LEU A 88 -5.99 -5.30 0.03
C LEU A 88 -5.12 -4.45 0.96
N GLU A 89 -5.44 -4.40 2.26
CA GLU A 89 -4.66 -3.65 3.25
C GLU A 89 -3.24 -4.22 3.36
N GLU A 90 -3.11 -5.52 3.52
CA GLU A 90 -1.81 -6.19 3.64
C GLU A 90 -0.98 -6.05 2.36
N ALA A 91 -1.60 -6.16 1.18
CA ALA A 91 -0.93 -5.98 -0.10
C ALA A 91 -0.41 -4.55 -0.26
N ALA A 92 -1.21 -3.53 0.05
CA ALA A 92 -0.79 -2.14 -0.07
C ALA A 92 0.42 -1.79 0.82
N PHE A 93 0.45 -2.28 2.07
CA PHE A 93 1.63 -2.12 2.91
C PHE A 93 2.82 -2.98 2.45
N THR A 94 2.57 -4.17 1.91
CA THR A 94 3.63 -5.00 1.32
C THR A 94 4.26 -4.31 0.11
N ILE A 95 3.46 -3.65 -0.74
CA ILE A 95 3.96 -2.82 -1.85
C ILE A 95 4.81 -1.67 -1.31
N ALA A 96 4.38 -1.00 -0.24
CA ALA A 96 5.14 0.06 0.39
C ALA A 96 6.50 -0.43 0.95
N SER A 97 6.59 -1.67 1.39
CA SER A 97 7.84 -2.28 1.84
C SER A 97 8.88 -2.47 0.72
N HIS A 98 8.52 -2.27 -0.55
CA HIS A 98 9.49 -2.23 -1.65
C HIS A 98 10.44 -1.03 -1.52
N GLU A 99 9.91 0.13 -1.15
CA GLU A 99 10.69 1.35 -0.92
C GLU A 99 11.11 1.52 0.54
N TYR A 100 10.27 1.01 1.45
CA TYR A 100 10.42 1.14 2.90
C TYR A 100 10.49 -0.23 3.57
N PRO A 101 11.61 -0.98 3.41
CA PRO A 101 11.72 -2.38 3.87
C PRO A 101 11.53 -2.58 5.38
N GLU A 102 11.77 -1.52 6.18
CA GLU A 102 11.61 -1.52 7.64
C GLU A 102 10.23 -1.03 8.10
N LEU A 103 9.29 -0.91 7.18
CA LEU A 103 7.92 -0.51 7.51
C LEU A 103 7.32 -1.45 8.56
N ASP A 104 6.86 -0.87 9.66
CA ASP A 104 6.11 -1.56 10.70
C ASP A 104 4.62 -1.59 10.35
N TYR A 105 4.17 -2.68 9.75
CA TYR A 105 2.78 -2.86 9.35
C TYR A 105 1.81 -2.79 10.53
N ASP A 106 2.17 -3.39 11.66
CA ASP A 106 1.28 -3.44 12.84
C ASP A 106 1.07 -2.04 13.42
N ASN A 107 2.10 -1.20 13.40
CA ASN A 107 1.97 0.21 13.81
C ASN A 107 1.00 0.98 12.90
N TYR A 108 1.09 0.83 11.58
CA TYR A 108 0.15 1.50 10.65
C TYR A 108 -1.27 0.99 10.80
N LYS A 109 -1.45 -0.31 11.03
CA LYS A 109 -2.75 -0.90 11.35
C LYS A 109 -3.34 -0.29 12.61
N MET A 110 -2.55 -0.15 13.68
CA MET A 110 -3.00 0.52 14.92
C MET A 110 -3.38 1.99 14.68
N ILE A 111 -2.66 2.71 13.83
CA ILE A 111 -3.02 4.08 13.45
C ILE A 111 -4.41 4.13 12.80
N LEU A 112 -4.66 3.24 11.82
CA LEU A 112 -5.97 3.16 11.15
C LEU A 112 -7.09 2.74 12.12
N ASP A 113 -6.82 1.77 12.99
CA ASP A 113 -7.76 1.32 14.02
C ASP A 113 -8.12 2.46 14.98
N LYS A 114 -7.13 3.22 15.44
CA LYS A 114 -7.35 4.39 16.29
C LYS A 114 -8.18 5.46 15.59
N MET A 115 -7.88 5.76 14.33
CA MET A 115 -8.67 6.72 13.55
C MET A 115 -10.14 6.29 13.44
N ALA A 116 -10.39 5.00 13.25
CA ALA A 116 -11.74 4.46 13.18
C ALA A 116 -12.46 4.50 14.53
N ILE A 117 -11.77 4.22 15.64
CA ILE A 117 -12.31 4.33 17.01
C ILE A 117 -12.70 5.77 17.30
N ASP A 118 -11.78 6.73 17.09
CA ASP A 118 -12.02 8.16 17.30
C ASP A 118 -13.28 8.62 16.54
N LEU A 119 -13.40 8.21 15.27
CA LEU A 119 -14.56 8.59 14.45
C LEU A 119 -15.85 7.92 14.94
N LYS A 120 -15.79 6.65 15.33
CA LYS A 120 -16.96 5.94 15.86
C LYS A 120 -17.49 6.58 17.13
N GLU A 121 -16.62 6.96 18.05
CA GLU A 121 -16.99 7.70 19.26
C GLU A 121 -17.66 9.04 18.94
N GLN A 122 -17.17 9.79 17.94
CA GLN A 122 -17.79 11.04 17.51
C GLN A 122 -19.18 10.81 16.89
N ILE A 123 -19.36 9.74 16.10
CA ILE A 123 -20.65 9.39 15.52
C ILE A 123 -21.64 9.03 16.64
N GLU A 124 -21.25 8.19 17.59
CA GLU A 124 -22.08 7.77 18.72
C GLU A 124 -22.45 8.95 19.62
N ALA A 125 -21.52 9.87 19.88
CA ALA A 125 -21.78 11.07 20.66
C ALA A 125 -22.78 12.05 20.00
N LYS A 126 -22.77 12.09 18.65
CA LYS A 126 -23.64 13.01 17.90
C LYS A 126 -25.03 12.41 17.62
N TYR A 127 -25.12 11.10 17.42
CA TYR A 127 -26.34 10.40 17.04
C TYR A 127 -26.65 9.30 18.06
N ALA A 128 -27.54 9.58 19.02
CA ALA A 128 -27.83 8.69 20.13
C ALA A 128 -28.56 7.39 19.72
N ASP A 129 -29.56 7.46 18.80
CA ASP A 129 -30.47 6.36 18.52
C ASP A 129 -30.52 5.93 17.05
N PHE A 130 -30.27 6.82 16.12
CA PHE A 130 -30.35 6.51 14.70
C PHE A 130 -29.38 7.37 13.87
N VAL A 131 -28.62 6.72 13.01
CA VAL A 131 -27.68 7.38 12.09
C VAL A 131 -27.77 6.75 10.72
N THR A 132 -28.04 7.54 9.69
CA THR A 132 -28.03 7.07 8.30
C THR A 132 -26.59 6.85 7.81
N VAL A 133 -26.41 6.04 6.77
CA VAL A 133 -25.09 5.90 6.13
C VAL A 133 -24.61 7.25 5.58
N TYR A 134 -25.52 8.05 5.04
CA TYR A 134 -25.19 9.39 4.54
C TYR A 134 -24.66 10.32 5.64
N ASP A 135 -25.23 10.25 6.85
CA ASP A 135 -24.73 11.03 8.01
C ASP A 135 -23.34 10.52 8.45
N LYS A 136 -23.14 9.20 8.50
CA LYS A 136 -21.81 8.62 8.77
C LYS A 136 -20.77 9.08 7.74
N VAL A 137 -21.12 9.13 6.46
CA VAL A 137 -20.25 9.62 5.38
C VAL A 137 -19.89 11.09 5.58
N LYS A 138 -20.85 11.93 5.94
CA LYS A 138 -20.56 13.34 6.29
C LYS A 138 -19.60 13.47 7.47
N MET A 139 -19.78 12.64 8.49
CA MET A 139 -18.88 12.61 9.64
C MET A 139 -17.49 12.12 9.24
N LEU A 140 -17.40 11.06 8.43
CA LEU A 140 -16.12 10.56 7.90
C LEU A 140 -15.45 11.62 7.03
N ASN A 141 -16.18 12.32 6.15
CA ASN A 141 -15.62 13.41 5.33
C ASN A 141 -15.06 14.53 6.22
N ASN A 142 -15.82 14.98 7.23
CA ASN A 142 -15.35 15.98 8.18
C ASN A 142 -14.07 15.53 8.88
N TYR A 143 -14.09 14.31 9.43
CA TYR A 143 -12.96 13.73 10.12
C TYR A 143 -11.73 13.60 9.21
N PHE A 144 -11.91 13.04 8.02
CA PHE A 144 -10.80 12.74 7.09
C PHE A 144 -10.17 14.04 6.54
N PHE A 145 -10.96 14.96 6.03
CA PHE A 145 -10.47 16.14 5.31
C PHE A 145 -10.18 17.34 6.22
N TYR A 146 -10.93 17.53 7.30
CA TYR A 146 -10.81 18.73 8.12
C TYR A 146 -10.13 18.48 9.47
N GLU A 147 -10.35 17.32 10.11
CA GLU A 147 -9.67 17.01 11.36
C GLU A 147 -8.31 16.31 11.12
N LYS A 148 -8.26 15.31 10.24
CA LYS A 148 -7.01 14.61 9.90
C LYS A 148 -6.27 15.23 8.71
N VAL A 149 -6.85 16.21 8.04
CA VAL A 149 -6.30 17.06 6.97
C VAL A 149 -5.73 16.29 5.78
N PHE A 150 -6.33 15.16 5.43
CA PHE A 150 -5.98 14.44 4.21
C PHE A 150 -6.37 15.26 2.97
N LYS A 151 -5.55 15.19 1.93
CA LYS A 151 -5.79 15.92 0.68
C LYS A 151 -5.12 15.29 -0.51
N GLY A 152 -5.63 15.55 -1.70
CA GLY A 152 -4.98 15.19 -2.97
C GLY A 152 -3.70 15.98 -3.20
N ASN A 153 -2.64 15.29 -3.70
CA ASN A 153 -1.44 15.98 -4.15
C ASN A 153 -1.64 16.48 -5.58
N THR A 154 -2.00 17.73 -5.71
CA THR A 154 -2.21 18.39 -7.02
C THR A 154 -0.95 19.10 -7.54
N ARG A 155 0.08 19.30 -6.69
CA ARG A 155 1.33 19.97 -7.10
C ARG A 155 2.31 18.96 -7.68
N ASP A 156 2.58 17.90 -6.92
CA ASP A 156 3.54 16.86 -7.27
C ASP A 156 2.79 15.54 -7.51
N PHE A 157 1.89 15.54 -8.49
CA PHE A 157 0.95 14.44 -8.74
C PHE A 157 1.67 13.10 -9.00
N TYR A 158 2.81 13.14 -9.69
CA TYR A 158 3.61 11.96 -10.07
C TYR A 158 4.68 11.59 -9.04
N GLU A 159 4.65 12.13 -7.83
CA GLU A 159 5.56 11.71 -6.77
C GLU A 159 5.23 10.28 -6.31
N ALA A 160 6.24 9.38 -6.21
CA ALA A 160 6.06 7.99 -5.84
C ALA A 160 5.40 7.82 -4.45
N ASP A 161 5.75 8.70 -3.51
CA ASP A 161 5.19 8.74 -2.15
C ASP A 161 3.66 8.93 -2.11
N ASN A 162 3.06 9.40 -3.20
CA ASN A 162 1.60 9.48 -3.32
C ASN A 162 0.94 8.10 -3.45
N SER A 163 1.70 7.05 -3.78
CA SER A 163 1.20 5.69 -3.99
C SER A 163 1.53 4.74 -2.84
N TYR A 164 2.56 5.02 -2.03
CA TYR A 164 2.93 4.21 -0.88
C TYR A 164 2.05 4.51 0.33
N LEU A 165 1.29 3.50 0.80
CA LEU A 165 0.22 3.71 1.79
C LEU A 165 0.73 4.27 3.13
N ASN A 166 1.91 3.84 3.60
CA ASN A 166 2.57 4.40 4.77
C ASN A 166 2.83 5.91 4.62
N ARG A 167 3.36 6.33 3.46
CA ARG A 167 3.67 7.73 3.18
C ARG A 167 2.41 8.58 3.06
N VAL A 168 1.36 8.02 2.47
CA VAL A 168 0.06 8.69 2.39
C VAL A 168 -0.52 8.92 3.78
N ILE A 169 -0.42 7.95 4.68
CA ILE A 169 -0.87 8.09 6.07
C ILE A 169 -0.03 9.12 6.82
N ASP A 170 1.30 9.09 6.70
CA ASP A 170 2.20 10.01 7.40
C ASP A 170 2.04 11.45 6.91
N ARG A 171 2.03 11.65 5.60
CA ARG A 171 2.00 12.96 4.94
C ARG A 171 0.59 13.55 4.81
N ARG A 172 -0.44 12.74 5.06
CA ARG A 172 -1.85 13.12 4.82
C ARG A 172 -2.11 13.55 3.37
N THR A 173 -1.34 13.03 2.45
CA THR A 173 -1.36 13.47 1.05
C THR A 173 -1.13 12.26 0.14
N GLY A 174 -1.92 12.13 -0.93
CA GLY A 174 -1.81 11.00 -1.85
C GLY A 174 -2.46 11.26 -3.21
N ASN A 175 -2.44 10.23 -4.06
CA ASN A 175 -3.15 10.22 -5.34
C ASN A 175 -4.60 9.70 -5.17
N PRO A 176 -5.43 9.70 -6.22
CA PRO A 176 -6.84 9.30 -6.10
C PRO A 176 -7.05 7.91 -5.49
N ILE A 177 -6.27 6.90 -5.89
CA ILE A 177 -6.46 5.53 -5.42
C ILE A 177 -5.95 5.33 -4.00
N SER A 178 -4.79 5.88 -3.65
CA SER A 178 -4.20 5.71 -2.32
C SER A 178 -4.98 6.44 -1.23
N LEU A 179 -5.49 7.65 -1.51
CA LEU A 179 -6.40 8.35 -0.60
C LEU A 179 -7.72 7.61 -0.43
N SER A 180 -8.29 7.13 -1.55
CA SER A 180 -9.51 6.31 -1.48
C SER A 180 -9.28 5.04 -0.69
N LEU A 181 -8.11 4.42 -0.78
CA LEU A 181 -7.78 3.23 0.00
C LEU A 181 -7.75 3.54 1.50
N VAL A 182 -7.08 4.61 1.95
CA VAL A 182 -7.11 5.01 3.37
C VAL A 182 -8.55 5.24 3.84
N TYR A 183 -9.35 5.94 3.02
CA TYR A 183 -10.75 6.22 3.31
C TYR A 183 -11.58 4.92 3.42
N LEU A 184 -11.40 3.98 2.47
CA LEU A 184 -12.06 2.67 2.48
C LEU A 184 -11.71 1.85 3.72
N LEU A 185 -10.43 1.85 4.11
CA LEU A 185 -9.95 1.13 5.28
C LEU A 185 -10.56 1.67 6.59
N ILE A 186 -10.69 2.99 6.72
CA ILE A 186 -11.36 3.61 7.87
C ILE A 186 -12.87 3.34 7.83
N ALA A 187 -13.50 3.50 6.67
CA ALA A 187 -14.93 3.25 6.49
C ALA A 187 -15.33 1.81 6.83
N GLY A 188 -14.54 0.83 6.36
CA GLY A 188 -14.77 -0.58 6.68
C GLY A 188 -14.73 -0.87 8.18
N ARG A 189 -13.82 -0.23 8.92
CA ARG A 189 -13.69 -0.36 10.38
C ARG A 189 -14.88 0.22 11.16
N ILE A 190 -15.56 1.22 10.61
CA ILE A 190 -16.81 1.77 11.20
C ILE A 190 -18.08 1.13 10.62
N GLY A 191 -17.92 0.05 9.85
CA GLY A 191 -19.03 -0.76 9.33
C GLY A 191 -19.71 -0.21 8.07
N ILE A 192 -19.05 0.66 7.31
CA ILE A 192 -19.53 1.11 5.99
C ILE A 192 -18.80 0.33 4.90
N LYS A 193 -19.57 -0.34 4.04
CA LYS A 193 -19.03 -1.07 2.89
C LYS A 193 -19.15 -0.22 1.63
N PHE A 194 -18.03 0.20 1.11
CA PHE A 194 -17.90 0.84 -0.19
C PHE A 194 -17.28 -0.12 -1.21
N SER A 195 -17.52 0.16 -2.48
CA SER A 195 -16.79 -0.44 -3.60
C SER A 195 -15.93 0.61 -4.29
N GLY A 196 -14.76 0.23 -4.76
CA GLY A 196 -13.95 1.08 -5.63
C GLY A 196 -14.53 1.11 -7.05
N ILE A 197 -14.39 2.24 -7.74
CA ILE A 197 -14.71 2.39 -9.17
C ILE A 197 -13.47 2.91 -9.88
N ASN A 198 -12.95 2.09 -10.79
CA ASN A 198 -11.70 2.32 -11.46
C ASN A 198 -11.93 3.06 -12.80
N ILE A 199 -11.99 4.39 -12.77
CA ILE A 199 -12.19 5.20 -13.99
C ILE A 199 -10.85 5.65 -14.58
N PRO A 200 -10.79 5.96 -15.90
CA PRO A 200 -9.56 6.42 -16.53
C PRO A 200 -8.95 7.62 -15.79
N ASN A 201 -7.69 7.52 -15.43
CA ASN A 201 -6.91 8.54 -14.72
C ASN A 201 -7.48 9.01 -13.38
N HIS A 202 -8.54 8.36 -12.86
CA HIS A 202 -9.11 8.70 -11.57
C HIS A 202 -9.64 7.46 -10.85
N PHE A 203 -9.94 7.60 -9.55
CA PHE A 203 -10.54 6.53 -8.73
C PHE A 203 -11.56 7.17 -7.78
N ILE A 204 -12.76 6.63 -7.75
CA ILE A 204 -13.83 7.06 -6.85
C ILE A 204 -14.35 5.86 -6.08
N ILE A 205 -15.13 6.10 -5.04
CA ILE A 205 -15.79 5.04 -4.28
C ILE A 205 -17.30 5.15 -4.42
N LYS A 206 -17.96 4.02 -4.32
CA LYS A 206 -19.41 3.88 -4.48
C LYS A 206 -20.00 3.24 -3.24
N TYR A 207 -21.06 3.84 -2.72
CA TYR A 207 -22.00 3.20 -1.81
C TYR A 207 -23.24 2.74 -2.56
N LYS A 208 -23.71 1.55 -2.23
CA LYS A 208 -25.00 1.04 -2.72
C LYS A 208 -25.59 0.05 -1.73
N ASP A 209 -26.83 0.30 -1.36
CA ASP A 209 -27.72 -0.66 -0.70
C ASP A 209 -29.11 -0.68 -1.41
N ASP A 210 -30.13 -1.18 -0.75
CA ASP A 210 -31.47 -1.26 -1.32
C ASP A 210 -32.18 0.11 -1.42
N ILE A 211 -31.70 1.12 -0.71
CA ILE A 211 -32.31 2.45 -0.56
C ILE A 211 -31.50 3.51 -1.28
N ASP A 212 -30.18 3.52 -1.03
CA ASP A 212 -29.27 4.59 -1.42
C ASP A 212 -28.21 4.10 -2.42
N GLU A 213 -27.92 4.92 -3.42
CA GLU A 213 -26.79 4.76 -4.35
C GLU A 213 -26.16 6.13 -4.61
N PHE A 214 -24.88 6.28 -4.22
CA PHE A 214 -24.10 7.50 -4.45
C PHE A 214 -22.60 7.19 -4.59
N PHE A 215 -21.87 8.16 -5.10
CA PHE A 215 -20.41 8.07 -5.27
C PHE A 215 -19.72 9.14 -4.43
N ILE A 216 -18.45 8.93 -4.11
CA ILE A 216 -17.62 9.86 -3.36
C ILE A 216 -16.29 10.02 -4.08
N ASP A 217 -15.94 11.26 -4.40
CA ASP A 217 -14.63 11.63 -4.94
C ASP A 217 -13.70 12.04 -3.79
N VAL A 218 -12.93 11.07 -3.30
CA VAL A 218 -12.03 11.27 -2.14
C VAL A 218 -10.90 12.22 -2.49
N PHE A 219 -10.40 12.22 -3.74
CA PHE A 219 -9.34 13.13 -4.15
C PHE A 219 -9.78 14.60 -4.16
N ASN A 220 -11.04 14.84 -4.42
CA ASN A 220 -11.68 16.15 -4.41
C ASN A 220 -12.51 16.36 -3.11
N PHE A 221 -11.86 16.18 -1.95
CA PHE A 221 -12.42 16.47 -0.62
C PHE A 221 -13.73 15.73 -0.30
N GLY A 222 -13.89 14.51 -0.82
CA GLY A 222 -15.05 13.68 -0.52
C GLY A 222 -16.37 14.21 -1.09
N VAL A 223 -16.31 14.87 -2.24
CA VAL A 223 -17.52 15.33 -2.93
C VAL A 223 -18.45 14.15 -3.14
N ILE A 224 -19.65 14.24 -2.57
CA ILE A 224 -20.69 13.23 -2.73
C ILE A 224 -21.44 13.53 -4.02
N ILE A 225 -21.49 12.55 -4.90
CA ILE A 225 -22.09 12.63 -6.23
C ILE A 225 -23.30 11.69 -6.22
N SER A 226 -24.50 12.25 -6.36
CA SER A 226 -25.72 11.45 -6.47
C SER A 226 -25.72 10.61 -7.74
N LYS A 227 -26.55 9.56 -7.78
CA LYS A 227 -26.76 8.76 -8.99
C LYS A 227 -27.11 9.62 -10.22
N TYR A 228 -27.91 10.66 -10.01
CA TYR A 228 -28.33 11.55 -11.11
C TYR A 228 -27.20 12.46 -11.61
N GLU A 229 -26.30 12.88 -10.75
CA GLU A 229 -25.15 13.71 -11.10
C GLU A 229 -24.00 12.87 -11.68
N ALA A 230 -23.99 11.57 -11.38
CA ALA A 230 -22.93 10.65 -11.81
C ALA A 230 -22.77 10.62 -13.33
N LEU A 231 -23.85 10.67 -14.10
CA LEU A 231 -23.79 10.74 -15.57
C LEU A 231 -22.97 11.94 -16.06
N ASN A 232 -23.17 13.12 -15.47
CA ASN A 232 -22.45 14.32 -15.86
C ASN A 232 -21.00 14.28 -15.33
N PHE A 233 -20.78 13.71 -14.15
CA PHE A 233 -19.45 13.50 -13.61
C PHE A 233 -18.63 12.55 -14.50
N PHE A 234 -19.19 11.40 -14.90
CA PHE A 234 -18.49 10.44 -15.74
C PHE A 234 -18.20 10.92 -17.17
N LYS A 235 -19.04 11.82 -17.70
CA LYS A 235 -18.76 12.47 -19.02
C LYS A 235 -17.41 13.18 -19.06
N GLN A 236 -16.94 13.72 -17.94
CA GLN A 236 -15.61 14.38 -17.85
C GLN A 236 -14.47 13.39 -18.13
N PHE A 237 -14.71 12.10 -17.95
CA PHE A 237 -13.77 11.01 -18.22
C PHE A 237 -14.06 10.27 -19.53
N GLY A 238 -14.92 10.84 -20.40
CA GLY A 238 -15.29 10.24 -21.70
C GLY A 238 -16.27 9.07 -21.60
N ILE A 239 -16.98 8.93 -20.47
CA ILE A 239 -17.95 7.86 -20.21
C ILE A 239 -19.36 8.41 -20.42
N TYR A 240 -20.14 7.81 -21.32
CA TYR A 240 -21.48 8.27 -21.69
C TYR A 240 -22.55 7.25 -21.28
N GLU A 241 -23.82 7.67 -21.17
CA GLU A 241 -24.93 6.86 -20.70
C GLU A 241 -25.10 5.52 -21.44
N LYS A 242 -24.87 5.50 -22.75
CA LYS A 242 -24.89 4.27 -23.57
C LYS A 242 -23.85 3.22 -23.15
N ASP A 243 -22.87 3.63 -22.37
CA ASP A 243 -21.74 2.84 -21.96
C ASP A 243 -21.95 2.25 -20.55
N PHE A 244 -22.92 2.78 -19.76
CA PHE A 244 -23.07 2.48 -18.34
C PHE A 244 -23.29 0.99 -18.03
N ASP A 245 -24.06 0.29 -18.86
CA ASP A 245 -24.34 -1.14 -18.65
C ASP A 245 -23.24 -2.08 -19.21
N ASN A 246 -22.35 -1.54 -20.04
CA ASN A 246 -21.37 -2.30 -20.81
C ASN A 246 -19.91 -1.99 -20.47
N ILE A 247 -19.67 -1.04 -19.56
CA ILE A 247 -18.29 -0.66 -19.21
C ILE A 247 -17.79 -1.44 -18.01
N PRO A 248 -16.78 -2.32 -18.17
CA PRO A 248 -16.22 -3.11 -17.07
C PRO A 248 -15.73 -2.25 -15.89
N PHE A 249 -15.21 -1.05 -16.14
CA PHE A 249 -14.66 -0.19 -15.08
C PHE A 249 -15.70 0.63 -14.29
N LEU A 250 -16.99 0.59 -14.63
CA LEU A 250 -18.08 1.07 -13.76
C LEU A 250 -18.60 -0.04 -12.83
N GLN A 251 -18.13 -1.25 -13.01
CA GLN A 251 -18.33 -2.33 -12.05
C GLN A 251 -17.47 -2.07 -10.80
N ASN A 252 -17.85 -2.70 -9.72
CA ASN A 252 -17.06 -2.63 -8.50
C ASN A 252 -15.66 -3.19 -8.77
N ALA A 253 -14.64 -2.40 -8.50
CA ALA A 253 -13.26 -2.86 -8.58
C ALA A 253 -13.03 -3.96 -7.54
N GLU A 254 -12.50 -5.07 -7.96
CA GLU A 254 -12.02 -6.11 -7.06
C GLU A 254 -10.72 -5.66 -6.37
N GLU A 255 -10.36 -6.31 -5.27
CA GLU A 255 -9.10 -6.00 -4.57
C GLU A 255 -7.88 -6.11 -5.49
N LYS A 256 -7.90 -7.07 -6.43
CA LYS A 256 -6.84 -7.23 -7.44
C LYS A 256 -6.73 -6.02 -8.36
N ASP A 257 -7.85 -5.45 -8.79
CA ASP A 257 -7.86 -4.27 -9.66
C ASP A 257 -7.24 -3.06 -8.95
N VAL A 258 -7.55 -2.90 -7.65
CA VAL A 258 -6.99 -1.83 -6.82
C VAL A 258 -5.47 -1.99 -6.68
N VAL A 259 -5.00 -3.19 -6.35
CA VAL A 259 -3.56 -3.50 -6.24
C VAL A 259 -2.85 -3.32 -7.58
N PHE A 260 -3.43 -3.83 -8.67
CA PHE A 260 -2.89 -3.64 -10.01
C PHE A 260 -2.72 -2.16 -10.35
N ARG A 261 -3.71 -1.32 -9.98
CA ARG A 261 -3.66 0.13 -10.22
C ARG A 261 -2.61 0.84 -9.37
N ILE A 262 -2.38 0.41 -8.12
CA ILE A 262 -1.29 0.96 -7.28
C ILE A 262 0.06 0.71 -7.98
N PHE A 263 0.30 -0.50 -8.46
CA PHE A 263 1.50 -0.82 -9.24
C PHE A 263 1.60 0.00 -10.51
N ALA A 264 0.52 0.13 -11.28
CA ALA A 264 0.51 0.91 -12.52
C ALA A 264 0.91 2.38 -12.28
N ASN A 265 0.44 2.98 -11.17
CA ASN A 265 0.85 4.33 -10.80
C ASN A 265 2.34 4.42 -10.46
N LEU A 266 2.88 3.46 -9.68
CA LEU A 266 4.31 3.40 -9.34
C LEU A 266 5.17 3.18 -10.58
N ILE A 267 4.79 2.25 -11.45
CA ILE A 267 5.49 1.97 -12.70
C ILE A 267 5.55 3.23 -13.54
N ASN A 268 4.42 3.92 -13.72
CA ASN A 268 4.37 5.17 -14.49
C ASN A 268 5.29 6.26 -13.93
N VAL A 269 5.43 6.35 -12.61
CA VAL A 269 6.36 7.29 -11.96
C VAL A 269 7.81 6.91 -12.29
N TYR A 270 8.18 5.66 -12.05
CA TYR A 270 9.56 5.19 -12.22
C TYR A 270 9.99 5.02 -13.68
N GLU A 271 9.08 4.86 -14.64
CA GLU A 271 9.40 4.88 -16.08
C GLU A 271 9.88 6.27 -16.55
N ASN A 272 9.57 7.33 -15.80
CA ASN A 272 10.07 8.67 -16.05
C ASN A 272 11.40 8.98 -15.32
N GLU A 273 11.94 8.03 -14.56
CA GLU A 273 13.21 8.10 -13.86
C GLU A 273 14.18 7.04 -14.43
N PRO A 274 15.51 7.25 -14.40
CA PRO A 274 16.46 6.26 -14.89
C PRO A 274 16.61 5.08 -13.87
N ASN A 275 15.59 4.24 -13.75
CA ASN A 275 15.58 3.12 -12.80
C ASN A 275 14.89 1.86 -13.38
N ASP A 276 15.46 1.34 -14.45
CA ASP A 276 14.93 0.17 -15.17
C ASP A 276 14.73 -1.06 -14.26
N LYS A 277 15.67 -1.32 -13.35
CA LYS A 277 15.60 -2.44 -12.40
C LYS A 277 14.34 -2.38 -11.54
N LYS A 278 14.02 -1.20 -11.00
CA LYS A 278 12.83 -1.00 -10.16
C LYS A 278 11.55 -1.18 -10.97
N VAL A 279 11.51 -0.67 -12.19
CA VAL A 279 10.38 -0.86 -13.12
C VAL A 279 10.14 -2.33 -13.42
N GLU A 280 11.18 -3.09 -13.73
CA GLU A 280 11.09 -4.54 -13.97
C GLU A 280 10.57 -5.29 -12.73
N GLN A 281 11.07 -4.96 -11.55
CA GLN A 281 10.61 -5.53 -10.30
C GLN A 281 9.12 -5.27 -10.07
N LEU A 282 8.68 -4.02 -10.21
CA LEU A 282 7.28 -3.65 -10.03
C LEU A 282 6.37 -4.31 -11.06
N LYS A 283 6.77 -4.41 -12.33
CA LYS A 283 6.03 -5.12 -13.38
C LYS A 283 5.88 -6.62 -13.06
N LYS A 284 6.95 -7.25 -12.55
CA LYS A 284 6.90 -8.65 -12.10
C LYS A 284 5.89 -8.82 -10.96
N LEU A 285 5.93 -7.96 -9.92
CA LEU A 285 5.03 -8.04 -8.79
C LEU A 285 3.56 -7.76 -9.18
N GLN A 286 3.34 -6.80 -10.10
CA GLN A 286 2.02 -6.49 -10.65
C GLN A 286 1.38 -7.68 -11.35
N SER A 287 2.17 -8.51 -12.05
CA SER A 287 1.68 -9.64 -12.84
C SER A 287 0.95 -10.72 -12.04
N TYR A 288 1.01 -10.69 -10.72
CA TYR A 288 0.23 -11.58 -9.85
C TYR A 288 -1.24 -11.16 -9.71
N PHE A 289 -1.58 -9.95 -10.12
CA PHE A 289 -2.90 -9.34 -9.90
C PHE A 289 -3.66 -9.04 -11.20
N GLY A 290 -3.05 -9.25 -12.37
CA GLY A 290 -3.69 -8.98 -13.65
C GLY A 290 -3.21 -9.85 -14.79
#